data_ddf5e65d67063caf108d1d06b7af7581
#
_entry.id   ddf5e65d67063caf108d1d06b7af7581
#
_cell.length_a   1.000
_cell.length_b   1.000
_cell.length_c   1.000
_cell.angle_alpha   90.00
_cell.angle_beta   90.00
_cell.angle_gamma   90.00
#
_symmetry.space_group_name_H-M   'P 1'
#
loop_
_entity.id
_entity.type
_entity.pdbx_description
1 polymer ?
#
loop_
_entity_poly.entity_id
_entity_poly.type
_entity_poly.pdbx_seq_one_letter_code
_entity_poly.pdbx_strand_id
1 'polypeptide(L)'
;MLHLRLKHALTGFGFAIFVGTALTLSPASRAQADTIYISMQDGIAIGGYDPVSFHTADQPKKGAQDHALMWKGAVWLFHTAHNQSRFEANPRAYAPKFGGHCAYGIARGRVFDGNPMTWEIVDGHLYLFHTPRVEALWMAERTHMIQTAHQAWPDVLDTD
;
A
#
# COMPACT_ATOMS: atom_id res chain seq x y z
N MET A 1 17.13 62.06 -76.29
CA MET A 1 17.44 62.13 -74.83
C MET A 1 16.42 61.25 -74.12
N LEU A 2 16.78 60.05 -73.82
CA LEU A 2 15.87 59.07 -73.30
C LEU A 2 16.44 58.49 -72.01
N HIS A 3 15.88 58.87 -70.85
CA HIS A 3 16.28 58.34 -69.56
C HIS A 3 15.51 57.07 -69.24
N LEU A 4 16.20 55.97 -69.33
CA LEU A 4 15.71 54.64 -68.95
C LEU A 4 15.87 54.50 -67.41
N ARG A 5 14.77 54.42 -66.69
CA ARG A 5 14.79 54.15 -65.25
C ARG A 5 14.66 52.64 -65.02
N LEU A 6 15.73 52.06 -64.53
CA LEU A 6 15.77 50.65 -64.13
C LEU A 6 15.13 50.49 -62.75
N LYS A 7 14.02 49.73 -62.67
CA LYS A 7 13.35 49.38 -61.38
C LYS A 7 13.98 48.09 -60.89
N HIS A 8 14.64 48.18 -59.74
CA HIS A 8 15.10 47.02 -59.01
C HIS A 8 13.96 46.41 -58.22
N ALA A 9 13.57 45.18 -58.54
CA ALA A 9 12.62 44.36 -57.74
C ALA A 9 13.43 43.69 -56.60
N LEU A 10 13.14 44.08 -55.38
CA LEU A 10 13.61 43.34 -54.20
C LEU A 10 12.72 42.13 -54.00
N THR A 11 13.27 40.97 -54.25
CA THR A 11 12.65 39.69 -53.87
C THR A 11 12.91 39.42 -52.38
N GLY A 12 11.87 39.64 -51.58
CA GLY A 12 11.92 39.30 -50.13
C GLY A 12 11.86 37.77 -49.93
N PHE A 13 12.96 37.21 -49.46
CA PHE A 13 13.02 35.80 -49.04
C PHE A 13 12.38 35.73 -47.63
N GLY A 14 11.13 35.27 -47.53
CA GLY A 14 10.44 35.04 -46.27
C GLY A 14 11.02 33.78 -45.62
N PHE A 15 11.74 33.95 -44.52
CA PHE A 15 12.20 32.84 -43.68
C PHE A 15 11.02 32.41 -42.78
N ALA A 16 10.37 31.34 -43.16
CA ALA A 16 9.32 30.73 -42.32
C ALA A 16 9.99 29.99 -41.17
N ILE A 17 9.92 30.57 -39.95
CA ILE A 17 10.34 29.88 -38.74
C ILE A 17 9.24 28.87 -38.37
N PHE A 18 9.50 27.59 -38.63
CA PHE A 18 8.69 26.50 -38.09
C PHE A 18 9.01 26.34 -36.60
N VAL A 19 8.17 26.89 -35.75
CA VAL A 19 8.16 26.59 -34.33
C VAL A 19 7.59 25.20 -34.15
N GLY A 20 8.44 24.19 -34.12
CA GLY A 20 8.07 22.84 -33.78
C GLY A 20 7.71 22.76 -32.30
N THR A 21 6.42 22.68 -31.98
CA THR A 21 5.95 22.32 -30.63
C THR A 21 6.36 20.90 -30.34
N ALA A 22 7.46 20.71 -29.61
CA ALA A 22 7.83 19.43 -29.06
C ALA A 22 6.78 19.05 -28.00
N LEU A 23 5.91 18.09 -28.37
CA LEU A 23 5.05 17.43 -27.39
C LEU A 23 5.96 16.64 -26.44
N THR A 24 6.22 17.19 -25.27
CA THR A 24 6.86 16.43 -24.20
C THR A 24 5.85 15.39 -23.70
N LEU A 25 5.97 14.15 -24.17
CA LEU A 25 5.32 13.02 -23.51
C LEU A 25 5.88 12.95 -22.08
N SER A 26 5.12 13.43 -21.11
CA SER A 26 5.39 13.11 -19.70
C SER A 26 5.38 11.59 -19.57
N PRO A 27 6.41 10.97 -18.97
CA PRO A 27 6.35 9.54 -18.69
C PRO A 27 5.13 9.34 -17.79
N ALA A 28 4.14 8.59 -18.30
CA ALA A 28 3.03 8.12 -17.48
C ALA A 28 3.69 7.41 -16.29
N SER A 29 3.52 7.99 -15.10
CA SER A 29 3.89 7.32 -13.85
C SER A 29 3.18 5.98 -13.88
N ARG A 30 3.94 4.89 -14.12
CA ARG A 30 3.42 3.55 -13.91
C ARG A 30 2.96 3.55 -12.48
N ALA A 31 1.63 3.50 -12.29
CA ALA A 31 1.06 3.12 -11.01
C ALA A 31 1.72 1.79 -10.67
N GLN A 32 2.67 1.83 -9.74
CA GLN A 32 3.31 0.65 -9.20
C GLN A 32 2.16 -0.16 -8.64
N ALA A 33 1.83 -1.27 -9.27
CA ALA A 33 0.85 -2.18 -8.70
C ALA A 33 1.33 -2.43 -7.28
N ASP A 34 0.54 -1.99 -6.29
CA ASP A 34 0.86 -2.21 -4.87
C ASP A 34 1.08 -3.72 -4.74
N THR A 35 2.34 -4.13 -4.61
CA THR A 35 2.69 -5.53 -4.40
C THR A 35 1.86 -6.03 -3.22
N ILE A 36 1.26 -7.21 -3.38
CA ILE A 36 0.36 -7.77 -2.38
C ILE A 36 1.19 -8.22 -1.19
N TYR A 37 1.39 -7.34 -0.23
CA TYR A 37 2.13 -7.58 1.00
C TYR A 37 1.22 -8.06 2.14
N ILE A 38 0.14 -8.78 1.82
CA ILE A 38 -0.84 -9.20 2.82
C ILE A 38 -0.71 -10.71 3.05
N SER A 39 -0.51 -11.09 4.32
CA SER A 39 -0.62 -12.48 4.76
C SER A 39 -2.05 -12.97 4.51
N MET A 40 -2.21 -13.96 3.64
CA MET A 40 -3.50 -14.48 3.25
C MET A 40 -3.45 -15.98 3.01
N GLN A 41 -4.58 -16.65 3.31
CA GLN A 41 -4.84 -18.03 2.94
C GLN A 41 -5.98 -18.03 1.92
N ASP A 42 -5.78 -18.71 0.79
CA ASP A 42 -6.78 -18.79 -0.29
C ASP A 42 -7.32 -17.41 -0.75
N GLY A 43 -6.47 -16.38 -0.74
CA GLY A 43 -6.83 -15.02 -1.11
C GLY A 43 -7.57 -14.23 -0.02
N ILE A 44 -7.78 -14.81 1.17
CA ILE A 44 -8.48 -14.17 2.30
C ILE A 44 -7.48 -13.63 3.31
N ALA A 45 -7.55 -12.34 3.61
CA ALA A 45 -6.66 -11.67 4.55
C ALA A 45 -6.89 -12.12 5.98
N ILE A 46 -5.81 -12.20 6.76
CA ILE A 46 -5.80 -12.49 8.21
C ILE A 46 -6.74 -13.64 8.63
N GLY A 47 -6.76 -14.72 7.81
CA GLY A 47 -7.57 -15.91 8.09
C GLY A 47 -9.07 -15.63 8.20
N GLY A 48 -9.58 -14.56 7.56
CA GLY A 48 -11.00 -14.21 7.54
C GLY A 48 -11.54 -13.60 8.84
N TYR A 49 -10.66 -13.08 9.69
CA TYR A 49 -11.10 -12.27 10.84
C TYR A 49 -11.39 -10.82 10.41
N ASP A 50 -12.36 -10.20 11.09
CA ASP A 50 -12.75 -8.83 10.87
C ASP A 50 -11.71 -7.87 11.47
N PRO A 51 -10.97 -7.09 10.66
CA PRO A 51 -9.90 -6.21 11.17
C PRO A 51 -10.42 -5.10 12.08
N VAL A 52 -11.66 -4.66 11.93
CA VAL A 52 -12.28 -3.64 12.79
C VAL A 52 -12.56 -4.20 14.18
N SER A 53 -12.87 -5.49 14.27
CA SER A 53 -13.21 -6.13 15.54
C SER A 53 -12.08 -6.12 16.56
N PHE A 54 -10.81 -6.13 16.12
CA PHE A 54 -9.64 -6.01 17.01
C PHE A 54 -9.61 -4.70 17.80
N HIS A 55 -10.22 -3.64 17.25
CA HIS A 55 -10.26 -2.31 17.86
C HIS A 55 -11.54 -2.03 18.66
N THR A 56 -12.57 -2.88 18.53
CA THR A 56 -13.93 -2.57 19.02
C THR A 56 -14.58 -3.65 19.84
N ALA A 57 -13.95 -4.81 19.94
CA ALA A 57 -14.46 -5.96 20.69
C ALA A 57 -13.38 -6.55 21.61
N ASP A 58 -13.78 -7.28 22.65
CA ASP A 58 -12.85 -7.93 23.57
C ASP A 58 -12.03 -9.04 22.92
N GLN A 59 -12.56 -9.63 21.85
CA GLN A 59 -11.92 -10.70 21.08
C GLN A 59 -12.17 -10.50 19.60
N PRO A 60 -11.20 -10.87 18.72
CA PRO A 60 -11.38 -10.81 17.29
C PRO A 60 -12.59 -11.65 16.85
N LYS A 61 -13.37 -11.12 15.92
CA LYS A 61 -14.56 -11.78 15.36
C LYS A 61 -14.28 -12.30 13.97
N LYS A 62 -14.81 -13.48 13.64
CA LYS A 62 -14.83 -13.95 12.24
C LYS A 62 -15.72 -13.04 11.41
N GLY A 63 -15.26 -12.71 10.21
CA GLY A 63 -16.09 -12.09 9.18
C GLY A 63 -17.00 -13.09 8.49
N ALA A 64 -17.98 -12.57 7.77
CA ALA A 64 -18.91 -13.34 6.94
C ALA A 64 -18.72 -13.01 5.45
N GLN A 65 -18.98 -13.96 4.57
CA GLN A 65 -18.89 -13.78 3.10
C GLN A 65 -19.81 -12.65 2.58
N ASP A 66 -20.96 -12.46 3.22
CA ASP A 66 -21.92 -11.41 2.86
C ASP A 66 -21.39 -9.99 3.12
N HIS A 67 -20.33 -9.88 3.89
CA HIS A 67 -19.65 -8.63 4.22
C HIS A 67 -18.18 -8.73 3.81
N ALA A 68 -17.93 -8.76 2.50
CA ALA A 68 -16.59 -8.88 1.94
C ALA A 68 -16.18 -7.62 1.18
N LEU A 69 -14.90 -7.28 1.22
CA LEU A 69 -14.30 -6.18 0.47
C LEU A 69 -12.95 -6.62 -0.10
N MET A 70 -12.73 -6.33 -1.38
CA MET A 70 -11.39 -6.49 -1.99
C MET A 70 -10.55 -5.23 -1.69
N TRP A 71 -9.43 -5.41 -1.00
CA TRP A 71 -8.47 -4.33 -0.77
C TRP A 71 -7.03 -4.84 -0.81
N LYS A 72 -6.17 -4.14 -1.56
CA LYS A 72 -4.77 -4.51 -1.78
C LYS A 72 -4.58 -5.98 -2.21
N GLY A 73 -5.44 -6.45 -3.13
CA GLY A 73 -5.34 -7.79 -3.70
C GLY A 73 -5.80 -8.94 -2.82
N ALA A 74 -6.30 -8.68 -1.62
CA ALA A 74 -6.86 -9.68 -0.72
C ALA A 74 -8.34 -9.42 -0.42
N VAL A 75 -9.09 -10.48 -0.14
CA VAL A 75 -10.47 -10.41 0.33
C VAL A 75 -10.47 -10.24 1.85
N TRP A 76 -11.07 -9.17 2.32
CA TRP A 76 -11.28 -8.87 3.73
C TRP A 76 -12.72 -9.19 4.09
N LEU A 77 -12.91 -9.92 5.17
CA LEU A 77 -14.23 -10.29 5.67
C LEU A 77 -14.56 -9.51 6.94
N PHE A 78 -15.82 -9.11 7.07
CA PHE A 78 -16.27 -8.32 8.21
C PHE A 78 -17.41 -9.03 8.95
N HIS A 79 -17.46 -8.85 10.25
CA HIS A 79 -18.52 -9.43 11.10
C HIS A 79 -19.89 -8.78 10.85
N THR A 80 -19.86 -7.49 10.47
CA THR A 80 -21.08 -6.70 10.18
C THR A 80 -20.85 -5.76 9.00
N ALA A 81 -21.94 -5.39 8.30
CA ALA A 81 -21.92 -4.33 7.28
C ALA A 81 -21.38 -2.99 7.81
N HIS A 82 -21.64 -2.69 9.10
CA HIS A 82 -21.11 -1.49 9.75
C HIS A 82 -19.58 -1.50 9.82
N ASN A 83 -18.97 -2.63 10.22
CA ASN A 83 -17.52 -2.77 10.24
C ASN A 83 -16.90 -2.71 8.83
N GLN A 84 -17.55 -3.34 7.84
CA GLN A 84 -17.17 -3.20 6.44
C GLN A 84 -17.10 -1.73 6.01
N SER A 85 -18.16 -0.94 6.27
CA SER A 85 -18.21 0.49 5.93
C SER A 85 -17.14 1.30 6.67
N ARG A 86 -16.83 0.97 7.93
CA ARG A 86 -15.75 1.62 8.69
C ARG A 86 -14.38 1.35 8.07
N PHE A 87 -14.12 0.10 7.68
CA PHE A 87 -12.88 -0.27 7.03
C PHE A 87 -12.77 0.42 5.67
N GLU A 88 -13.81 0.38 4.85
CA GLU A 88 -13.86 1.01 3.53
C GLU A 88 -13.56 2.53 3.61
N ALA A 89 -14.08 3.21 4.62
CA ALA A 89 -13.82 4.64 4.85
C ALA A 89 -12.35 4.92 5.22
N ASN A 90 -11.69 4.04 5.98
CA ASN A 90 -10.28 4.19 6.35
C ASN A 90 -9.59 2.83 6.62
N PRO A 91 -9.21 2.10 5.55
CA PRO A 91 -8.59 0.78 5.70
C PRO A 91 -7.30 0.81 6.53
N ARG A 92 -6.52 1.89 6.41
CA ARG A 92 -5.22 2.00 7.11
C ARG A 92 -5.34 2.13 8.62
N ALA A 93 -6.51 2.53 9.13
CA ALA A 93 -6.77 2.61 10.57
C ALA A 93 -6.98 1.22 11.19
N TYR A 94 -7.44 0.25 10.41
CA TYR A 94 -7.87 -1.06 10.90
C TYR A 94 -7.00 -2.22 10.41
N ALA A 95 -6.42 -2.08 9.21
CA ALA A 95 -5.55 -3.12 8.67
C ALA A 95 -4.32 -3.31 9.58
N PRO A 96 -3.90 -4.57 9.83
CA PRO A 96 -2.71 -4.82 10.61
C PRO A 96 -1.47 -4.25 9.93
N LYS A 97 -0.50 -3.83 10.73
CA LYS A 97 0.83 -3.47 10.25
C LYS A 97 1.49 -4.69 9.59
N PHE A 98 2.42 -4.40 8.70
CA PHE A 98 3.19 -5.43 7.98
C PHE A 98 2.28 -6.44 7.24
N GLY A 99 1.16 -5.96 6.69
CA GLY A 99 0.23 -6.79 5.93
C GLY A 99 -0.42 -7.95 6.71
N GLY A 100 -0.31 -7.97 8.03
CA GLY A 100 -0.78 -9.08 8.85
C GLY A 100 0.24 -10.22 9.04
N HIS A 101 1.47 -10.04 8.56
CA HIS A 101 2.58 -10.91 8.93
C HIS A 101 2.98 -10.74 10.39
N CYS A 102 3.68 -11.71 10.94
CA CYS A 102 4.19 -11.67 12.31
C CYS A 102 5.15 -10.50 12.51
N ALA A 103 4.76 -9.49 13.29
CA ALA A 103 5.55 -8.28 13.51
C ALA A 103 6.95 -8.57 14.10
N TYR A 104 7.06 -9.55 15.01
CA TYR A 104 8.35 -10.00 15.54
C TYR A 104 9.21 -10.66 14.46
N GLY A 105 8.61 -11.46 13.59
CA GLY A 105 9.29 -12.06 12.44
C GLY A 105 9.89 -10.99 11.53
N ILE A 106 9.10 -10.00 11.15
CA ILE A 106 9.54 -8.87 10.31
C ILE A 106 10.72 -8.14 10.95
N ALA A 107 10.65 -7.83 12.26
CA ALA A 107 11.77 -7.21 12.98
C ALA A 107 13.06 -8.07 12.98
N ARG A 108 12.95 -9.37 12.76
CA ARG A 108 14.07 -10.32 12.70
C ARG A 108 14.47 -10.72 11.27
N GLY A 109 13.95 -10.02 10.25
CA GLY A 109 14.24 -10.30 8.86
C GLY A 109 13.63 -11.62 8.36
N ARG A 110 12.49 -12.05 8.94
CA ARG A 110 11.79 -13.29 8.59
C ARG A 110 10.31 -13.06 8.37
N VAL A 111 9.77 -13.70 7.35
CA VAL A 111 8.35 -13.63 7.02
C VAL A 111 7.62 -14.86 7.57
N PHE A 112 6.66 -14.63 8.44
CA PHE A 112 5.73 -15.64 8.94
C PHE A 112 4.33 -15.05 8.97
N ASP A 113 3.31 -15.88 8.80
CA ASP A 113 1.94 -15.43 8.98
C ASP A 113 1.66 -15.04 10.42
N GLY A 114 0.92 -13.96 10.61
CA GLY A 114 0.37 -13.57 11.89
C GLY A 114 -0.83 -14.44 12.26
N ASN A 115 -0.93 -14.82 13.51
CA ASN A 115 -2.10 -15.51 14.06
C ASN A 115 -3.10 -14.47 14.58
N PRO A 116 -4.34 -14.43 14.06
CA PRO A 116 -5.35 -13.48 14.54
C PRO A 116 -5.73 -13.63 16.02
N MET A 117 -5.38 -14.75 16.65
CA MET A 117 -5.61 -14.97 18.08
C MET A 117 -4.43 -14.53 18.95
N THR A 118 -3.36 -13.99 18.33
CA THR A 118 -2.16 -13.50 19.02
C THR A 118 -1.85 -12.11 18.47
N TRP A 119 -2.27 -11.08 19.17
CA TRP A 119 -2.28 -9.72 18.68
C TRP A 119 -2.12 -8.66 19.76
N GLU A 120 -1.71 -7.46 19.37
CA GLU A 120 -1.63 -6.29 20.24
C GLU A 120 -2.04 -5.02 19.46
N ILE A 121 -2.69 -4.08 20.15
CA ILE A 121 -2.88 -2.71 19.66
C ILE A 121 -1.86 -1.81 20.36
N VAL A 122 -0.98 -1.16 19.59
CA VAL A 122 -0.04 -0.15 20.11
C VAL A 122 -0.28 1.15 19.36
N ASP A 123 -0.56 2.22 20.08
CA ASP A 123 -0.84 3.55 19.49
C ASP A 123 -1.90 3.52 18.38
N GLY A 124 -2.94 2.72 18.58
CA GLY A 124 -4.04 2.53 17.62
C GLY A 124 -3.70 1.66 16.42
N HIS A 125 -2.52 1.02 16.39
CA HIS A 125 -2.10 0.13 15.31
C HIS A 125 -2.16 -1.33 15.73
N LEU A 126 -2.74 -2.15 14.86
CA LEU A 126 -2.84 -3.59 15.04
C LEU A 126 -1.53 -4.28 14.61
N TYR A 127 -0.99 -5.09 15.48
CA TYR A 127 0.14 -5.99 15.24
C TYR A 127 -0.29 -7.44 15.49
N LEU A 128 0.06 -8.34 14.58
CA LEU A 128 -0.18 -9.77 14.73
C LEU A 128 1.14 -10.50 15.01
N PHE A 129 1.05 -11.60 15.74
CA PHE A 129 2.20 -12.44 16.04
C PHE A 129 1.91 -13.90 15.67
N HIS A 130 2.95 -14.64 15.32
CA HIS A 130 2.79 -16.04 14.93
C HIS A 130 2.39 -16.95 16.12
N THR A 131 2.94 -16.69 17.30
CA THR A 131 2.67 -17.45 18.52
C THR A 131 2.70 -16.55 19.76
N PRO A 132 2.06 -16.95 20.88
CA PRO A 132 2.15 -16.22 22.15
C PRO A 132 3.58 -16.04 22.65
N ARG A 133 4.47 -17.00 22.34
CA ARG A 133 5.89 -16.90 22.73
C ARG A 133 6.60 -15.71 22.06
N VAL A 134 6.39 -15.52 20.76
CA VAL A 134 7.03 -14.40 20.05
C VAL A 134 6.36 -13.06 20.37
N GLU A 135 5.09 -13.06 20.70
CA GLU A 135 4.41 -11.88 21.27
C GLU A 135 5.08 -11.45 22.59
N ALA A 136 5.34 -12.37 23.52
CA ALA A 136 6.04 -12.05 24.77
C ALA A 136 7.46 -11.50 24.54
N LEU A 137 8.20 -12.02 23.56
CA LEU A 137 9.50 -11.49 23.16
C LEU A 137 9.40 -10.08 22.55
N TRP A 138 8.38 -9.82 21.76
CA TRP A 138 8.09 -8.49 21.23
C TRP A 138 7.77 -7.50 22.36
N MET A 139 6.90 -7.87 23.29
CA MET A 139 6.50 -7.01 24.41
C MET A 139 7.69 -6.60 25.30
N ALA A 140 8.68 -7.46 25.46
CA ALA A 140 9.89 -7.18 26.26
C ALA A 140 10.73 -6.03 25.67
N GLU A 141 10.73 -5.87 24.33
CA GLU A 141 11.54 -4.87 23.62
C GLU A 141 10.67 -4.06 22.62
N ARG A 142 9.40 -3.84 22.94
CA ARG A 142 8.36 -3.33 22.02
C ARG A 142 8.80 -2.16 21.16
N THR A 143 9.30 -1.08 21.77
CA THR A 143 9.68 0.14 21.04
C THR A 143 10.79 -0.14 20.03
N HIS A 144 11.80 -0.90 20.40
CA HIS A 144 12.88 -1.29 19.52
C HIS A 144 12.38 -2.20 18.38
N MET A 145 11.56 -3.19 18.70
CA MET A 145 10.98 -4.10 17.71
C MET A 145 10.09 -3.39 16.68
N ILE A 146 9.27 -2.43 17.12
CA ILE A 146 8.45 -1.60 16.20
C ILE A 146 9.36 -0.86 15.21
N GLN A 147 10.40 -0.18 15.70
CA GLN A 147 11.33 0.57 14.85
C GLN A 147 12.04 -0.33 13.85
N THR A 148 12.57 -1.46 14.32
CA THR A 148 13.29 -2.42 13.46
C THR A 148 12.37 -3.03 12.41
N ALA A 149 11.14 -3.41 12.78
CA ALA A 149 10.16 -3.94 11.81
C ALA A 149 9.79 -2.91 10.73
N HIS A 150 9.62 -1.64 11.10
CA HIS A 150 9.35 -0.58 10.13
C HIS A 150 10.53 -0.31 9.19
N GLN A 151 11.76 -0.49 9.64
CA GLN A 151 12.95 -0.36 8.80
C GLN A 151 13.10 -1.54 7.81
N ALA A 152 12.71 -2.74 8.23
CA ALA A 152 12.79 -3.94 7.40
C ALA A 152 11.64 -4.05 6.38
N TRP A 153 10.50 -3.40 6.66
CA TRP A 153 9.30 -3.51 5.83
C TRP A 153 9.27 -2.47 4.68
N PRO A 154 8.90 -2.81 3.45
CA PRO A 154 8.49 -4.15 2.97
C PRO A 154 9.64 -5.01 2.44
N ASP A 155 10.88 -4.52 2.40
CA ASP A 155 12.03 -5.12 1.71
C ASP A 155 12.34 -6.56 2.20
N VAL A 156 11.95 -6.88 3.44
CA VAL A 156 12.09 -8.24 3.99
C VAL A 156 11.34 -9.32 3.18
N LEU A 157 10.33 -8.93 2.40
CA LEU A 157 9.55 -9.87 1.57
C LEU A 157 10.32 -10.32 0.32
N ASP A 158 11.36 -9.61 -0.06
CA ASP A 158 12.19 -9.87 -1.25
C ASP A 158 13.46 -10.67 -0.92
N THR A 159 13.61 -11.16 0.33
CA THR A 159 14.84 -11.81 0.83
C THR A 159 14.82 -13.34 0.79
N ASP A 160 13.80 -13.98 0.18
CA ASP A 160 13.72 -15.44 -0.01
C ASP A 160 14.35 -15.92 -1.32
#